data_354bcbf826dd802703038dcdfb2e4553
#
_entry.id   354bcbf826dd802703038dcdfb2e4553
#
_cell.length_a   1.000
_cell.length_b   1.000
_cell.length_c   1.000
_cell.angle_alpha   90.00
_cell.angle_beta   90.00
_cell.angle_gamma   90.00
#
_symmetry.space_group_name_H-M   'P 1'
#
loop_
_entity.id
_entity.type
_entity.pdbx_description
1 polymer ?
#
loop_
_entity_poly.entity_id
_entity_poly.type
_entity_poly.pdbx_seq_one_letter_code
_entity_poly.pdbx_strand_id
1 'polypeptide(L)'
;MDFLKKIFSSKSKDYKHLQEQTEENKVAAMEDDERFVYLFIQKGGKFFYPDDMDDFKVELLKILKYLKMDSYAVIERSYFHLLKKLKVPVKFSFEAGDVLLGGCESLIADEGAIMTTSKHTGEYRNVELPQKRVIIGLSKQIVPNKSQALIAINKRYDTPPANIQTMSVFNKPENDLSGGKWYETYLFLIEN
;
A
#
# COMPACT_ATOMS: atom_id res chain seq x y z
N MET A 1 15.36 -6.62 -8.68
CA MET A 1 14.50 -7.17 -7.62
C MET A 1 15.20 -8.03 -6.55
N ASP A 2 16.49 -8.30 -6.69
CA ASP A 2 17.28 -8.97 -5.63
C ASP A 2 17.38 -8.17 -4.32
N PHE A 3 17.20 -6.85 -4.38
CA PHE A 3 17.29 -5.97 -3.22
C PHE A 3 16.11 -6.17 -2.24
N LEU A 4 14.88 -6.29 -2.73
CA LEU A 4 13.71 -6.52 -1.87
C LEU A 4 13.81 -7.87 -1.14
N LYS A 5 14.26 -8.92 -1.82
CA LYS A 5 14.56 -10.21 -1.20
C LYS A 5 15.64 -10.09 -0.12
N LYS A 6 16.64 -9.21 -0.33
CA LYS A 6 17.76 -9.00 0.59
C LYS A 6 17.37 -8.22 1.84
N ILE A 7 16.44 -7.23 1.75
CA ILE A 7 15.92 -6.48 2.92
C ILE A 7 15.17 -7.42 3.88
N PHE A 8 14.38 -8.35 3.34
CA PHE A 8 13.51 -9.22 4.14
C PHE A 8 14.15 -10.54 4.58
N SER A 9 15.22 -11.00 3.90
CA SER A 9 15.97 -12.17 4.29
C SER A 9 17.09 -11.91 5.31
N SER A 10 17.58 -10.67 5.43
CA SER A 10 18.59 -10.29 6.42
C SER A 10 17.95 -9.66 7.66
N LYS A 11 17.95 -10.40 8.75
CA LYS A 11 17.72 -9.84 10.09
C LYS A 11 18.62 -8.62 10.32
N SER A 12 18.02 -7.44 10.39
CA SER A 12 18.46 -6.22 11.07
C SER A 12 19.95 -6.13 11.50
N LYS A 13 20.89 -5.82 10.63
CA LYS A 13 22.22 -5.41 11.13
C LYS A 13 23.06 -4.42 10.30
N ASP A 14 22.72 -4.03 9.09
CA ASP A 14 23.66 -3.24 8.26
C ASP A 14 23.21 -1.83 7.84
N TYR A 15 22.36 -1.15 8.61
CA TYR A 15 21.99 0.25 8.31
C TYR A 15 23.02 1.30 8.76
N LYS A 16 24.20 0.92 9.28
CA LYS A 16 25.17 1.87 9.86
C LYS A 16 26.22 2.45 8.91
N HIS A 17 26.35 1.98 7.68
CA HIS A 17 27.46 2.39 6.78
C HIS A 17 27.11 3.38 5.68
N LEU A 18 25.98 4.09 5.72
CA LEU A 18 25.56 5.03 4.66
C LEU A 18 25.63 6.52 5.09
N GLN A 19 26.58 6.93 5.91
CA GLN A 19 26.56 8.24 6.57
C GLN A 19 27.40 9.36 5.91
N GLU A 20 27.63 9.39 4.60
CA GLU A 20 28.38 10.53 4.00
C GLU A 20 27.74 11.25 2.80
N GLN A 21 26.54 10.87 2.36
CA GLN A 21 25.71 11.66 1.43
C GLN A 21 24.47 12.15 2.16
N THR A 22 23.98 13.36 1.83
CA THR A 22 22.71 13.81 2.37
C THR A 22 21.62 12.76 2.05
N GLU A 23 20.71 12.50 2.98
CA GLU A 23 19.67 11.47 2.80
C GLU A 23 18.89 11.63 1.49
N GLU A 24 18.64 12.88 1.08
CA GLU A 24 18.00 13.21 -0.19
C GLU A 24 18.75 12.69 -1.42
N ASN A 25 20.08 12.83 -1.46
CA ASN A 25 20.91 12.33 -2.57
C ASN A 25 20.93 10.79 -2.61
N LYS A 26 20.87 10.14 -1.45
CA LYS A 26 20.79 8.67 -1.36
C LYS A 26 19.45 8.16 -1.89
N VAL A 27 18.37 8.80 -1.48
CA VAL A 27 17.01 8.45 -1.92
C VAL A 27 16.85 8.67 -3.41
N ALA A 28 17.41 9.77 -3.95
CA ALA A 28 17.35 10.07 -5.38
C ALA A 28 18.14 9.06 -6.24
N ALA A 29 19.17 8.43 -5.69
CA ALA A 29 20.01 7.44 -6.38
C ALA A 29 19.43 6.00 -6.30
N MET A 30 18.38 5.76 -5.52
CA MET A 30 17.74 4.45 -5.43
C MET A 30 16.96 4.11 -6.70
N GLU A 31 16.92 2.83 -7.05
CA GLU A 31 15.97 2.32 -8.04
C GLU A 31 14.52 2.57 -7.57
N ASP A 32 13.56 2.64 -8.50
CA ASP A 32 12.19 3.04 -8.19
C ASP A 32 11.51 2.15 -7.15
N ASP A 33 11.76 0.85 -7.18
CA ASP A 33 11.21 -0.12 -6.22
C ASP A 33 11.82 0.07 -4.81
N GLU A 34 13.12 0.23 -4.73
CA GLU A 34 13.83 0.52 -3.48
C GLU A 34 13.35 1.84 -2.87
N ARG A 35 13.30 2.89 -3.70
CA ARG A 35 12.86 4.22 -3.30
C ARG A 35 11.42 4.23 -2.80
N PHE A 36 10.53 3.54 -3.52
CA PHE A 36 9.14 3.39 -3.09
C PHE A 36 9.06 2.78 -1.69
N VAL A 37 9.68 1.62 -1.49
CA VAL A 37 9.62 0.88 -0.21
C VAL A 37 10.22 1.70 0.92
N TYR A 38 11.39 2.32 0.67
CA TYR A 38 12.04 3.16 1.66
C TYR A 38 11.12 4.30 2.12
N LEU A 39 10.59 5.11 1.18
CA LEU A 39 9.74 6.25 1.50
C LEU A 39 8.38 5.84 2.08
N PHE A 40 7.82 4.72 1.63
CA PHE A 40 6.57 4.18 2.17
C PHE A 40 6.72 3.81 3.66
N ILE A 41 7.81 3.12 4.02
CA ILE A 41 8.11 2.76 5.41
C ILE A 41 8.43 4.00 6.26
N GLN A 42 9.20 4.97 5.73
CA GLN A 42 9.48 6.22 6.41
C GLN A 42 8.21 7.02 6.76
N LYS A 43 7.18 6.92 5.93
CA LYS A 43 5.86 7.51 6.20
C LYS A 43 4.99 6.68 7.18
N GLY A 44 5.53 5.59 7.73
CA GLY A 44 4.84 4.71 8.68
C GLY A 44 4.00 3.62 8.03
N GLY A 45 4.13 3.38 6.73
CA GLY A 45 3.53 2.24 6.04
C GLY A 45 4.13 0.91 6.50
N LYS A 46 3.31 -0.10 6.61
CA LYS A 46 3.71 -1.47 6.93
C LYS A 46 3.79 -2.27 5.65
N PHE A 47 5.00 -2.70 5.26
CA PHE A 47 5.28 -3.30 3.97
C PHE A 47 5.53 -4.81 4.11
N PHE A 48 4.96 -5.58 3.19
CA PHE A 48 5.06 -7.04 3.09
C PHE A 48 5.41 -7.43 1.66
N TYR A 49 6.35 -8.35 1.50
CA TYR A 49 6.77 -8.89 0.22
C TYR A 49 6.80 -10.42 0.30
N PRO A 50 5.66 -11.08 0.10
CA PRO A 50 5.56 -12.54 0.16
C PRO A 50 6.33 -13.20 -0.99
N ASP A 51 6.93 -14.36 -0.72
CA ASP A 51 7.72 -15.10 -1.71
C ASP A 51 6.85 -15.67 -2.84
N ASP A 52 5.62 -16.07 -2.52
CA ASP A 52 4.65 -16.62 -3.46
C ASP A 52 3.20 -16.36 -3.01
N MET A 53 2.25 -16.87 -3.79
CA MET A 53 0.82 -16.70 -3.53
C MET A 53 0.33 -17.45 -2.28
N ASP A 54 0.99 -18.50 -1.86
CA ASP A 54 0.60 -19.26 -0.67
C ASP A 54 1.12 -18.56 0.59
N ASP A 55 2.36 -18.04 0.54
CA ASP A 55 2.91 -17.18 1.58
C ASP A 55 2.08 -15.88 1.71
N PHE A 56 1.72 -15.24 0.59
CA PHE A 56 0.81 -14.11 0.60
C PHE A 56 -0.50 -14.39 1.36
N LYS A 57 -1.17 -15.53 1.08
CA LYS A 57 -2.42 -15.88 1.77
C LYS A 57 -2.21 -16.08 3.26
N VAL A 58 -1.10 -16.72 3.65
CA VAL A 58 -0.76 -16.96 5.06
C VAL A 58 -0.52 -15.64 5.78
N GLU A 59 0.30 -14.74 5.20
CA GLU A 59 0.59 -13.45 5.80
C GLU A 59 -0.63 -12.54 5.85
N LEU A 60 -1.42 -12.51 4.76
CA LEU A 60 -2.67 -11.76 4.74
C LEU A 60 -3.59 -12.20 5.88
N LEU A 61 -3.80 -13.50 6.06
CA LEU A 61 -4.64 -14.02 7.14
C LEU A 61 -4.10 -13.67 8.53
N LYS A 62 -2.77 -13.65 8.74
CA LYS A 62 -2.15 -13.19 9.99
C LYS A 62 -2.48 -11.72 10.27
N ILE A 63 -2.35 -10.85 9.28
CA ILE A 63 -2.66 -9.42 9.41
C ILE A 63 -4.16 -9.21 9.66
N LEU A 64 -5.03 -9.87 8.89
CA LEU A 64 -6.48 -9.78 9.12
C LEU A 64 -6.85 -10.25 10.53
N LYS A 65 -6.29 -11.36 11.00
CA LYS A 65 -6.50 -11.83 12.38
C LYS A 65 -5.99 -10.84 13.43
N TYR A 66 -4.86 -10.18 13.16
CA TYR A 66 -4.32 -9.14 14.05
C TYR A 66 -5.25 -7.94 14.14
N LEU A 67 -5.84 -7.52 13.03
CA LEU A 67 -6.77 -6.39 12.96
C LEU A 67 -8.11 -6.65 13.66
N LYS A 68 -8.46 -7.91 13.91
CA LYS A 68 -9.62 -8.38 14.72
C LYS A 68 -10.95 -7.73 14.33
N MET A 69 -11.27 -7.72 13.05
CA MET A 69 -12.54 -7.21 12.56
C MET A 69 -13.55 -8.34 12.35
N ASP A 70 -14.83 -8.05 12.60
CA ASP A 70 -15.93 -8.98 12.30
C ASP A 70 -16.10 -9.15 10.79
N SER A 71 -15.85 -8.10 10.03
CA SER A 71 -15.85 -8.12 8.56
C SER A 71 -14.93 -7.04 7.97
N TYR A 72 -14.51 -7.24 6.73
CA TYR A 72 -13.63 -6.32 6.00
C TYR A 72 -14.39 -5.66 4.86
N ALA A 73 -14.18 -4.35 4.68
CA ALA A 73 -14.79 -3.58 3.60
C ALA A 73 -14.00 -3.79 2.30
N VAL A 74 -14.70 -4.18 1.25
CA VAL A 74 -14.10 -4.44 -0.08
C VAL A 74 -14.97 -3.79 -1.14
N ILE A 75 -14.37 -3.00 -2.02
CA ILE A 75 -15.06 -2.39 -3.15
C ILE A 75 -14.89 -3.23 -4.42
N GLU A 76 -13.69 -3.76 -4.64
CA GLU A 76 -13.36 -4.54 -5.81
C GLU A 76 -13.84 -6.00 -5.69
N ARG A 77 -14.62 -6.46 -6.68
CA ARG A 77 -15.15 -7.83 -6.71
C ARG A 77 -14.08 -8.92 -6.69
N SER A 78 -12.91 -8.66 -7.28
CA SER A 78 -11.77 -9.59 -7.30
C SER A 78 -11.33 -9.96 -5.88
N TYR A 79 -11.14 -8.96 -5.03
CA TYR A 79 -10.75 -9.18 -3.63
C TYR A 79 -11.88 -9.76 -2.78
N PHE A 80 -13.14 -9.44 -3.10
CA PHE A 80 -14.28 -10.11 -2.48
C PHE A 80 -14.22 -11.63 -2.70
N HIS A 81 -13.98 -12.07 -3.93
CA HIS A 81 -13.87 -13.50 -4.24
C HIS A 81 -12.67 -14.16 -3.55
N LEU A 82 -11.52 -13.46 -3.49
CA LEU A 82 -10.33 -13.93 -2.79
C LEU A 82 -10.62 -14.17 -1.31
N LEU A 83 -11.15 -13.18 -0.61
CA LEU A 83 -11.45 -13.26 0.82
C LEU A 83 -12.52 -14.31 1.13
N LYS A 84 -13.53 -14.43 0.27
CA LYS A 84 -14.54 -15.48 0.41
C LYS A 84 -13.94 -16.88 0.32
N LYS A 85 -12.99 -17.12 -0.60
CA LYS A 85 -12.26 -18.40 -0.67
C LYS A 85 -11.44 -18.65 0.60
N LEU A 86 -10.89 -17.61 1.20
CA LEU A 86 -10.15 -17.66 2.47
C LEU A 86 -11.07 -17.72 3.70
N LYS A 87 -12.41 -17.78 3.53
CA LYS A 87 -13.41 -17.78 4.59
C LYS A 87 -13.35 -16.55 5.50
N VAL A 88 -12.92 -15.42 4.95
CA VAL A 88 -12.87 -14.13 5.65
C VAL A 88 -14.21 -13.41 5.41
N PRO A 89 -14.92 -12.94 6.46
CA PRO A 89 -16.14 -12.18 6.31
C PRO A 89 -15.90 -10.83 5.63
N VAL A 90 -16.71 -10.50 4.63
CA VAL A 90 -16.56 -9.27 3.81
C VAL A 90 -17.89 -8.56 3.62
N LYS A 91 -17.82 -7.23 3.45
CA LYS A 91 -18.95 -6.37 3.12
C LYS A 91 -18.55 -5.36 2.02
N PHE A 92 -19.53 -4.84 1.26
CA PHE A 92 -19.29 -3.87 0.19
C PHE A 92 -19.44 -2.40 0.62
N SER A 93 -19.77 -2.15 1.87
CA SER A 93 -19.84 -0.82 2.47
C SER A 93 -18.90 -0.73 3.64
N PHE A 94 -18.55 0.47 4.04
CA PHE A 94 -17.74 0.66 5.24
C PHE A 94 -18.29 1.80 6.10
N GLU A 95 -17.97 1.72 7.38
CA GLU A 95 -18.28 2.68 8.43
C GLU A 95 -16.99 3.12 9.13
N ALA A 96 -17.10 4.11 10.00
CA ALA A 96 -15.97 4.53 10.82
C ALA A 96 -15.47 3.35 11.68
N GLY A 97 -14.17 3.06 11.61
CA GLY A 97 -13.54 1.96 12.34
C GLY A 97 -13.34 0.67 11.53
N ASP A 98 -13.94 0.56 10.36
CA ASP A 98 -13.70 -0.56 9.47
C ASP A 98 -12.26 -0.64 8.96
N VAL A 99 -11.92 -1.76 8.32
CA VAL A 99 -10.70 -1.96 7.55
C VAL A 99 -11.05 -2.08 6.09
N LEU A 100 -10.51 -1.19 5.25
CA LEU A 100 -10.58 -1.31 3.80
C LEU A 100 -9.54 -2.31 3.30
N LEU A 101 -9.98 -3.27 2.48
CA LEU A 101 -9.08 -4.13 1.72
C LEU A 101 -9.33 -3.94 0.22
N GLY A 102 -8.28 -3.70 -0.52
CA GLY A 102 -8.37 -3.47 -1.96
C GLY A 102 -7.03 -3.39 -2.66
N GLY A 103 -7.06 -3.07 -3.94
CA GLY A 103 -5.88 -2.84 -4.77
C GLY A 103 -5.48 -1.38 -4.88
N CYS A 104 -4.60 -1.12 -5.83
CA CYS A 104 -4.18 0.22 -6.18
C CYS A 104 -4.01 0.35 -7.70
N GLU A 105 -3.97 1.58 -8.18
CA GLU A 105 -3.68 1.87 -9.58
C GLU A 105 -2.18 1.92 -9.84
N SER A 106 -1.44 2.63 -8.99
CA SER A 106 0.01 2.76 -9.07
C SER A 106 0.63 2.96 -7.68
N LEU A 107 1.90 2.62 -7.56
CA LEU A 107 2.78 2.86 -6.43
C LEU A 107 3.82 3.88 -6.87
N ILE A 108 3.81 5.07 -6.27
CA ILE A 108 4.58 6.24 -6.72
C ILE A 108 5.90 6.29 -5.97
N ALA A 109 7.01 6.05 -6.68
CA ALA A 109 8.32 5.84 -6.07
C ALA A 109 8.88 7.08 -5.37
N ASP A 110 8.82 8.25 -6.00
CA ASP A 110 9.37 9.51 -5.45
C ASP A 110 8.58 10.05 -4.26
N GLU A 111 7.36 9.55 -4.05
CA GLU A 111 6.53 9.94 -2.92
C GLU A 111 6.33 8.80 -1.90
N GLY A 112 6.71 7.54 -2.18
CA GLY A 112 6.33 6.38 -1.35
C GLY A 112 4.82 6.37 -1.12
N ALA A 113 4.03 6.65 -2.15
CA ALA A 113 2.60 6.88 -2.05
C ALA A 113 1.80 5.92 -2.91
N ILE A 114 0.54 5.67 -2.55
CA ILE A 114 -0.36 4.78 -3.26
C ILE A 114 -1.38 5.61 -4.02
N MET A 115 -1.47 5.43 -5.35
CA MET A 115 -2.51 6.03 -6.16
C MET A 115 -3.68 5.07 -6.32
N THR A 116 -4.89 5.57 -6.14
CA THR A 116 -6.14 4.84 -6.31
C THR A 116 -7.08 5.60 -7.25
N THR A 117 -8.10 4.91 -7.72
CA THR A 117 -9.16 5.46 -8.57
C THR A 117 -10.52 4.98 -8.06
N SER A 118 -11.61 5.42 -8.67
CA SER A 118 -12.96 4.95 -8.34
C SER A 118 -13.13 3.42 -8.43
N LYS A 119 -12.26 2.72 -9.15
CA LYS A 119 -12.28 1.23 -9.19
C LYS A 119 -11.90 0.60 -7.85
N HIS A 120 -11.04 1.28 -7.08
CA HIS A 120 -10.50 0.78 -5.81
C HIS A 120 -11.26 1.35 -4.60
N THR A 121 -11.74 2.58 -4.72
CA THR A 121 -12.32 3.33 -3.60
C THR A 121 -13.75 3.80 -3.85
N GLY A 122 -14.35 3.44 -5.01
CA GLY A 122 -15.64 3.99 -5.40
C GLY A 122 -15.59 5.50 -5.55
N GLU A 123 -16.63 6.19 -5.14
CA GLU A 123 -16.72 7.66 -5.17
C GLU A 123 -16.17 8.31 -3.89
N TYR A 124 -15.68 7.51 -2.94
CA TYR A 124 -15.21 8.03 -1.65
C TYR A 124 -13.87 8.73 -1.78
N ARG A 125 -13.79 9.92 -1.18
CA ARG A 125 -12.54 10.66 -1.04
C ARG A 125 -11.64 9.97 -0.01
N ASN A 126 -10.33 10.20 -0.09
CA ASN A 126 -9.35 9.61 0.81
C ASN A 126 -9.68 9.82 2.31
N VAL A 127 -10.24 11.00 2.65
CA VAL A 127 -10.64 11.35 4.01
C VAL A 127 -11.89 10.63 4.51
N GLU A 128 -12.67 10.04 3.60
CA GLU A 128 -13.90 9.30 3.90
C GLU A 128 -13.62 7.80 4.03
N LEU A 129 -12.47 7.35 3.51
CA LEU A 129 -12.05 5.94 3.59
C LEU A 129 -11.70 5.55 5.03
N PRO A 130 -11.82 4.25 5.38
CA PRO A 130 -11.35 3.71 6.64
C PRO A 130 -9.90 4.10 6.96
N GLN A 131 -9.61 4.34 8.22
CA GLN A 131 -8.26 4.67 8.67
C GLN A 131 -7.29 3.49 8.57
N LYS A 132 -7.80 2.27 8.75
CA LYS A 132 -7.03 1.03 8.58
C LYS A 132 -7.23 0.49 7.18
N ARG A 133 -6.14 0.20 6.49
CA ARG A 133 -6.15 -0.20 5.07
C ARG A 133 -5.18 -1.33 4.82
N VAL A 134 -5.65 -2.35 4.12
CA VAL A 134 -4.83 -3.44 3.60
C VAL A 134 -4.85 -3.33 2.08
N ILE A 135 -3.74 -2.93 1.49
CA ILE A 135 -3.61 -2.71 0.05
C ILE A 135 -2.75 -3.82 -0.55
N ILE A 136 -3.20 -4.31 -1.70
CA ILE A 136 -2.48 -5.31 -2.49
C ILE A 136 -2.03 -4.65 -3.78
N GLY A 137 -0.72 -4.52 -3.94
CA GLY A 137 -0.09 -3.97 -5.13
C GLY A 137 0.75 -5.00 -5.85
N LEU A 138 1.00 -4.76 -7.13
CA LEU A 138 1.89 -5.57 -7.96
C LEU A 138 3.18 -4.79 -8.25
N SER A 139 4.32 -5.47 -8.34
CA SER A 139 5.62 -4.83 -8.62
C SER A 139 5.60 -4.00 -9.90
N LYS A 140 4.90 -4.44 -10.94
CA LYS A 140 4.72 -3.68 -12.20
C LYS A 140 3.87 -2.40 -12.09
N GLN A 141 3.23 -2.15 -10.94
CA GLN A 141 2.49 -0.92 -10.68
C GLN A 141 3.38 0.19 -10.07
N ILE A 142 4.64 -0.12 -9.77
CA ILE A 142 5.59 0.88 -9.32
C ILE A 142 5.95 1.77 -10.51
N VAL A 143 5.84 3.08 -10.30
CA VAL A 143 6.17 4.11 -11.29
C VAL A 143 7.03 5.18 -10.65
N PRO A 144 7.92 5.83 -11.42
CA PRO A 144 8.86 6.82 -10.88
C PRO A 144 8.19 7.96 -10.11
N ASN A 145 7.09 8.50 -10.67
CA ASN A 145 6.42 9.69 -10.14
C ASN A 145 4.93 9.74 -10.53
N LYS A 146 4.24 10.70 -9.97
CA LYS A 146 2.79 10.92 -10.19
C LYS A 146 2.44 11.20 -11.65
N SER A 147 3.30 11.91 -12.39
CA SER A 147 3.07 12.18 -13.80
C SER A 147 3.07 10.90 -14.63
N GLN A 148 3.99 9.98 -14.37
CA GLN A 148 4.03 8.66 -15.02
C GLN A 148 2.83 7.80 -14.62
N ALA A 149 2.35 7.88 -13.39
CA ALA A 149 1.12 7.23 -12.97
C ALA A 149 -0.09 7.70 -13.78
N LEU A 150 -0.26 9.00 -13.97
CA LEU A 150 -1.34 9.57 -14.75
C LEU A 150 -1.24 9.20 -16.25
N ILE A 151 -0.03 9.19 -16.82
CA ILE A 151 0.21 8.72 -18.18
C ILE A 151 -0.19 7.25 -18.32
N ALA A 152 0.17 6.41 -17.35
CA ALA A 152 -0.18 4.99 -17.34
C ALA A 152 -1.70 4.76 -17.30
N ILE A 153 -2.43 5.56 -16.51
CA ILE A 153 -3.91 5.54 -16.46
C ILE A 153 -4.48 5.88 -17.84
N ASN A 154 -4.04 6.98 -18.47
CA ASN A 154 -4.54 7.42 -19.77
C ASN A 154 -4.25 6.39 -20.89
N LYS A 155 -3.16 5.63 -20.79
CA LYS A 155 -2.84 4.56 -21.72
C LYS A 155 -3.65 3.27 -21.51
N ARG A 156 -4.04 3.01 -20.26
CA ARG A 156 -4.73 1.77 -19.87
C ARG A 156 -6.24 1.83 -20.11
N TYR A 157 -6.82 3.01 -20.02
CA TYR A 157 -8.27 3.20 -20.07
C TYR A 157 -8.66 4.12 -21.23
N ASP A 158 -9.59 3.69 -22.07
CA ASP A 158 -10.20 4.52 -23.11
C ASP A 158 -10.91 5.74 -22.47
N THR A 159 -11.55 5.53 -21.34
CA THR A 159 -12.09 6.59 -20.50
C THR A 159 -11.45 6.45 -19.11
N PRO A 160 -10.64 7.43 -18.68
CA PRO A 160 -10.02 7.39 -17.38
C PRO A 160 -11.05 7.25 -16.25
N PRO A 161 -10.78 6.40 -15.24
CA PRO A 161 -11.68 6.25 -14.10
C PRO A 161 -11.75 7.57 -13.32
N ALA A 162 -12.90 7.84 -12.72
CA ALA A 162 -13.07 8.97 -11.83
C ALA A 162 -12.26 8.82 -10.53
N ASN A 163 -12.25 9.88 -9.72
CA ASN A 163 -11.70 9.87 -8.36
C ASN A 163 -10.25 9.39 -8.28
N ILE A 164 -9.39 9.88 -9.20
CA ILE A 164 -7.94 9.62 -9.14
C ILE A 164 -7.39 10.39 -7.94
N GLN A 165 -6.87 9.67 -6.96
CA GLN A 165 -6.36 10.28 -5.74
C GLN A 165 -5.14 9.54 -5.18
N THR A 166 -4.31 10.24 -4.43
CA THR A 166 -3.19 9.67 -3.69
C THR A 166 -3.62 9.39 -2.27
N MET A 167 -3.44 8.16 -1.84
CA MET A 167 -3.79 7.70 -0.51
C MET A 167 -2.70 8.13 0.49
N SER A 168 -3.10 8.82 1.56
CA SER A 168 -2.18 9.16 2.65
C SER A 168 -1.77 7.92 3.43
N VAL A 169 -0.49 7.81 3.76
CA VAL A 169 0.12 6.65 4.45
C VAL A 169 0.51 7.00 5.89
N PHE A 170 0.29 8.24 6.33
CA PHE A 170 0.72 8.73 7.64
C PHE A 170 0.20 7.88 8.78
N ASN A 171 1.12 7.29 9.52
CA ASN A 171 0.84 6.68 10.81
C ASN A 171 0.73 7.77 11.89
N LYS A 172 -0.04 7.50 12.93
CA LYS A 172 -0.16 8.43 14.07
C LYS A 172 1.19 8.47 14.80
N PRO A 173 1.85 9.63 14.95
CA PRO A 173 2.98 9.75 15.85
C PRO A 173 2.54 9.40 17.28
N GLU A 174 3.39 8.73 18.05
CA GLU A 174 3.07 8.28 19.44
C GLU A 174 2.60 9.42 20.34
N ASN A 175 3.00 10.67 20.05
CA ASN A 175 2.67 11.86 20.84
C ASN A 175 1.78 12.88 20.10
N ASP A 176 1.03 12.46 19.07
CA ASP A 176 0.18 13.40 18.34
C ASP A 176 -1.09 13.76 19.15
N LEU A 177 -1.08 14.94 19.73
CA LEU A 177 -2.22 15.56 20.43
C LEU A 177 -3.06 16.44 19.49
N SER A 178 -2.71 16.58 18.21
CA SER A 178 -3.35 17.52 17.27
C SER A 178 -4.74 17.08 16.82
N GLY A 179 -5.17 15.85 17.10
CA GLY A 179 -6.45 15.30 16.66
C GLY A 179 -6.55 15.07 15.15
N GLY A 180 -5.43 15.12 14.42
CA GLY A 180 -5.37 14.87 12.99
C GLY A 180 -5.77 13.43 12.63
N LYS A 181 -6.30 13.22 11.41
CA LYS A 181 -6.57 11.87 10.91
C LYS A 181 -5.23 11.18 10.62
N TRP A 182 -5.05 10.02 11.19
CA TRP A 182 -3.95 9.11 10.92
C TRP A 182 -4.44 7.89 10.15
N TYR A 183 -3.53 7.22 9.43
CA TYR A 183 -3.86 6.03 8.64
C TYR A 183 -2.89 4.91 8.97
N GLU A 184 -3.41 3.72 9.12
CA GLU A 184 -2.64 2.50 9.33
C GLU A 184 -2.72 1.68 8.03
N THR A 185 -1.67 1.77 7.21
CA THR A 185 -1.65 1.16 5.88
C THR A 185 -0.69 -0.02 5.84
N TYR A 186 -1.24 -1.18 5.50
CA TYR A 186 -0.53 -2.43 5.24
C TYR A 186 -0.48 -2.62 3.74
N LEU A 187 0.70 -2.72 3.15
CA LEU A 187 0.88 -2.96 1.72
C LEU A 187 1.52 -4.33 1.50
N PHE A 188 0.83 -5.18 0.79
CA PHE A 188 1.37 -6.40 0.21
C PHE A 188 1.80 -6.11 -1.22
N LEU A 189 3.08 -6.24 -1.52
CA LEU A 189 3.62 -6.15 -2.88
C LEU A 189 3.83 -7.57 -3.40
N ILE A 190 3.13 -7.90 -4.50
CA ILE A 190 3.21 -9.22 -5.13
C ILE A 190 4.02 -9.10 -6.42
N GLU A 191 4.97 -9.99 -6.61
CA GLU A 191 5.69 -10.15 -7.86
C GLU A 191 4.77 -10.73 -8.94
N ASN A 192 4.85 -10.21 -10.20
CA ASN A 192 3.97 -10.62 -11.30
C ASN A 192 4.79 -10.91 -12.57
#